data_17a3db95bf984a039903f36e2398907b
#
_entry.id   17a3db95bf984a039903f36e2398907b
#
_cell.length_a   1.000
_cell.length_b   1.000
_cell.length_c   1.000
_cell.angle_alpha   90.00
_cell.angle_beta   90.00
_cell.angle_gamma   90.00
#
_symmetry.space_group_name_H-M   'P 1'
#
loop_
_entity.id
_entity.type
_entity.pdbx_description
1 polymer ?
#
loop_
_entity_poly.entity_id
_entity_poly.type
_entity_poly.pdbx_seq_one_letter_code
_entity_poly.pdbx_strand_id
1 'polypeptide(L)'
;MPKIIEGKINATGLKFCIVVSRFNSFISERLVEGAADALVRSGAKDGDITIVKVPGAFEIPATAKLLSGKGYDAVICLGAVIRGSTPHFDYVASEVSKGVAHVSMESKVPVVFGVLTTDNIEQAIERAGTKSGNKGWDDAVTAIEMVNLYKELKKGQGQGQGER
;
A
#
# COMPACT_ATOMS: atom_id res chain seq x y z
N MET A 1 28.85 17.42 -6.30
CA MET A 1 27.57 17.16 -5.58
C MET A 1 26.85 15.99 -6.23
N PRO A 2 26.41 15.00 -5.47
CA PRO A 2 25.60 13.92 -6.03
C PRO A 2 24.26 14.44 -6.49
N LYS A 3 23.70 13.81 -7.52
CA LYS A 3 22.34 14.08 -7.97
C LYS A 3 21.38 13.23 -7.10
N ILE A 4 20.39 13.87 -6.50
CA ILE A 4 19.39 13.21 -5.67
C ILE A 4 18.05 13.21 -6.40
N ILE A 5 17.42 12.06 -6.51
CA ILE A 5 16.10 11.91 -7.14
C ILE A 5 15.14 11.37 -6.07
N GLU A 6 14.09 12.12 -5.78
CA GLU A 6 13.06 11.75 -4.81
C GLU A 6 11.67 12.00 -5.39
N GLY A 7 10.69 11.23 -4.97
CA GLY A 7 9.30 11.46 -5.33
C GLY A 7 8.68 12.54 -4.45
N LYS A 8 7.87 13.40 -5.04
CA LYS A 8 7.12 14.42 -4.30
C LYS A 8 5.88 13.81 -3.66
N ILE A 9 5.44 14.37 -2.54
CA ILE A 9 4.20 13.97 -1.86
C ILE A 9 3.03 14.80 -2.42
N ASN A 10 2.68 14.51 -3.65
CA ASN A 10 1.57 15.18 -4.33
C ASN A 10 0.74 14.13 -5.07
N ALA A 11 -0.52 13.95 -4.62
CA ALA A 11 -1.44 12.96 -5.16
C ALA A 11 -2.44 13.54 -6.18
N THR A 12 -2.29 14.80 -6.57
CA THR A 12 -3.20 15.45 -7.51
C THR A 12 -3.28 14.70 -8.82
N GLY A 13 -4.49 14.31 -9.22
CA GLY A 13 -4.73 13.58 -10.48
C GLY A 13 -4.38 12.10 -10.46
N LEU A 14 -3.89 11.59 -9.34
CA LEU A 14 -3.53 10.18 -9.21
C LEU A 14 -4.72 9.33 -8.76
N LYS A 15 -4.75 8.08 -9.21
CA LYS A 15 -5.77 7.10 -8.86
C LYS A 15 -5.18 5.97 -8.03
N PHE A 16 -5.84 5.66 -6.93
CA PHE A 16 -5.36 4.67 -5.97
C PHE A 16 -6.39 3.57 -5.75
N CYS A 17 -5.89 2.35 -5.56
CA CYS A 17 -6.69 1.23 -5.10
C CYS A 17 -6.16 0.75 -3.75
N ILE A 18 -7.03 0.65 -2.77
CA ILE A 18 -6.72 0.09 -1.46
C ILE A 18 -7.34 -1.30 -1.41
N VAL A 19 -6.51 -2.34 -1.27
CA VAL A 19 -6.95 -3.70 -1.02
C VAL A 19 -6.89 -3.95 0.47
N VAL A 20 -8.00 -4.26 1.10
CA VAL A 20 -8.06 -4.42 2.55
C VAL A 20 -8.76 -5.72 2.94
N SER A 21 -8.20 -6.44 3.91
CA SER A 21 -8.81 -7.63 4.47
C SER A 21 -9.91 -7.27 5.46
N ARG A 22 -11.02 -8.02 5.42
CA ARG A 22 -12.13 -7.87 6.38
C ARG A 22 -11.84 -8.45 7.73
N PHE A 23 -11.01 -9.48 7.79
CA PHE A 23 -10.65 -10.11 9.07
C PHE A 23 -9.91 -9.08 9.94
N ASN A 24 -10.28 -9.01 11.22
CA ASN A 24 -9.82 -7.97 12.14
C ASN A 24 -10.26 -6.55 11.69
N SER A 25 -11.53 -6.41 11.29
CA SER A 25 -12.06 -5.19 10.68
C SER A 25 -11.90 -3.95 11.56
N PHE A 26 -11.96 -4.07 12.89
CA PHE A 26 -11.79 -2.93 13.79
C PHE A 26 -10.39 -2.30 13.69
N ILE A 27 -9.38 -3.07 13.26
CA ILE A 27 -8.03 -2.57 12.96
C ILE A 27 -7.93 -2.12 11.50
N SER A 28 -8.37 -2.98 10.56
CA SER A 28 -8.20 -2.70 9.13
C SER A 28 -8.99 -1.47 8.68
N GLU A 29 -10.17 -1.22 9.25
CA GLU A 29 -10.94 -0.02 8.95
C GLU A 29 -10.21 1.26 9.37
N ARG A 30 -9.52 1.24 10.52
CA ARG A 30 -8.68 2.37 10.96
C ARG A 30 -7.53 2.63 10.00
N LEU A 31 -6.93 1.57 9.48
CA LEU A 31 -5.86 1.69 8.49
C LEU A 31 -6.38 2.33 7.20
N VAL A 32 -7.56 1.92 6.74
CA VAL A 32 -8.21 2.49 5.54
C VAL A 32 -8.52 3.97 5.74
N GLU A 33 -9.08 4.33 6.89
CA GLU A 33 -9.37 5.73 7.22
C GLU A 33 -8.10 6.58 7.17
N GLY A 34 -7.01 6.10 7.76
CA GLY A 34 -5.73 6.79 7.73
C GLY A 34 -5.15 6.93 6.33
N ALA A 35 -5.24 5.87 5.53
CA ALA A 35 -4.76 5.91 4.16
C ALA A 35 -5.57 6.88 3.30
N ALA A 36 -6.90 6.79 3.35
CA ALA A 36 -7.76 7.66 2.57
C ALA A 36 -7.57 9.13 2.95
N ASP A 37 -7.43 9.42 4.24
CA ASP A 37 -7.18 10.78 4.73
C ASP A 37 -5.86 11.33 4.19
N ALA A 38 -4.80 10.53 4.23
CA ALA A 38 -3.49 10.92 3.69
C ALA A 38 -3.55 11.21 2.19
N LEU A 39 -4.26 10.37 1.43
CA LEU A 39 -4.41 10.56 -0.02
C LEU A 39 -5.17 11.86 -0.34
N VAL A 40 -6.28 12.10 0.34
CA VAL A 40 -7.10 13.30 0.11
C VAL A 40 -6.35 14.57 0.52
N ARG A 41 -5.69 14.57 1.66
CA ARG A 41 -4.89 15.71 2.12
C ARG A 41 -3.72 16.00 1.19
N SER A 42 -3.23 15.00 0.49
CA SER A 42 -2.14 15.15 -0.48
C SER A 42 -2.63 15.53 -1.88
N GLY A 43 -3.93 15.68 -2.08
CA GLY A 43 -4.51 16.19 -3.33
C GLY A 43 -5.35 15.21 -4.14
N ALA A 44 -5.48 13.95 -3.72
CA ALA A 44 -6.33 12.99 -4.42
C ALA A 44 -7.81 13.31 -4.20
N LYS A 45 -8.63 13.03 -5.20
CA LYS A 45 -10.08 13.15 -5.09
C LYS A 45 -10.67 11.86 -4.53
N ASP A 46 -11.74 11.96 -3.75
CA ASP A 46 -12.45 10.79 -3.24
C ASP A 46 -12.84 9.81 -4.35
N GLY A 47 -13.30 10.32 -5.48
CA GLY A 47 -13.69 9.50 -6.62
C GLY A 47 -12.55 8.77 -7.30
N ASP A 48 -11.32 9.14 -7.00
CA ASP A 48 -10.10 8.50 -7.53
C ASP A 48 -9.52 7.47 -6.57
N ILE A 49 -10.20 7.18 -5.46
CA ILE A 49 -9.80 6.18 -4.48
C ILE A 49 -10.82 5.04 -4.50
N THR A 50 -10.38 3.85 -4.84
CA THR A 50 -11.20 2.65 -4.84
C THR A 50 -10.77 1.74 -3.69
N ILE A 51 -11.73 1.26 -2.93
CA ILE A 51 -11.48 0.32 -1.82
C ILE A 51 -12.03 -1.05 -2.21
N VAL A 52 -11.16 -2.05 -2.23
CA VAL A 52 -11.51 -3.45 -2.53
C VAL A 52 -11.33 -4.27 -1.27
N LYS A 53 -12.41 -4.89 -0.81
CA LYS A 53 -12.39 -5.71 0.40
C LYS A 53 -12.26 -7.18 0.05
N VAL A 54 -11.34 -7.86 0.72
CA VAL A 54 -11.13 -9.30 0.58
C VAL A 54 -11.37 -9.99 1.94
N PRO A 55 -11.66 -11.30 1.96
CA PRO A 55 -11.99 -11.99 3.22
C PRO A 55 -10.88 -11.93 4.26
N GLY A 56 -9.67 -12.27 3.90
CA GLY A 56 -8.54 -12.31 4.81
C GLY A 56 -7.26 -11.79 4.16
N ALA A 57 -6.20 -11.71 4.95
CA ALA A 57 -4.91 -11.21 4.45
C ALA A 57 -4.33 -12.14 3.36
N PHE A 58 -4.58 -13.43 3.45
CA PHE A 58 -4.07 -14.41 2.49
C PHE A 58 -4.53 -14.13 1.05
N GLU A 59 -5.71 -13.53 0.87
CA GLU A 59 -6.29 -13.21 -0.44
C GLU A 59 -5.76 -11.90 -1.03
N ILE A 60 -4.98 -11.12 -0.26
CA ILE A 60 -4.47 -9.81 -0.69
C ILE A 60 -3.52 -9.90 -1.89
N PRO A 61 -2.49 -10.77 -1.91
CA PRO A 61 -1.53 -10.79 -3.01
C PRO A 61 -2.14 -11.04 -4.37
N ALA A 62 -2.98 -12.06 -4.50
CA ALA A 62 -3.63 -12.40 -5.78
C ALA A 62 -4.53 -11.26 -6.26
N THR A 63 -5.27 -10.63 -5.36
CA THR A 63 -6.13 -9.49 -5.68
C THR A 63 -5.31 -8.28 -6.09
N ALA A 64 -4.22 -7.98 -5.38
CA ALA A 64 -3.31 -6.89 -5.72
C ALA A 64 -2.71 -7.08 -7.12
N LYS A 65 -2.37 -8.32 -7.48
CA LYS A 65 -1.86 -8.64 -8.82
C LYS A 65 -2.86 -8.28 -9.91
N LEU A 66 -4.13 -8.63 -9.73
CA LEU A 66 -5.18 -8.26 -10.68
C LEU A 66 -5.34 -6.75 -10.78
N LEU A 67 -5.35 -6.05 -9.65
CA LEU A 67 -5.60 -4.62 -9.61
C LEU A 67 -4.43 -3.78 -10.11
N SER A 68 -3.21 -4.28 -10.03
CA SER A 68 -2.03 -3.57 -10.51
C SER A 68 -2.05 -3.33 -12.02
N GLY A 69 -2.87 -4.08 -12.77
CA GLY A 69 -3.05 -3.91 -14.22
C GLY A 69 -4.35 -3.20 -14.62
N LYS A 70 -5.08 -2.58 -13.69
CA LYS A 70 -6.42 -2.03 -13.92
C LYS A 70 -6.46 -0.50 -14.04
N GLY A 71 -5.33 0.16 -14.26
CA GLY A 71 -5.30 1.61 -14.49
C GLY A 71 -5.10 2.47 -13.25
N TYR A 72 -4.87 1.88 -12.10
CA TYR A 72 -4.49 2.63 -10.90
C TYR A 72 -3.03 3.04 -10.96
N ASP A 73 -2.70 4.17 -10.34
CA ASP A 73 -1.32 4.63 -10.24
C ASP A 73 -0.55 3.92 -9.14
N ALA A 74 -1.24 3.40 -8.13
CA ALA A 74 -0.67 2.57 -7.08
C ALA A 74 -1.73 1.68 -6.45
N VAL A 75 -1.29 0.58 -5.86
CA VAL A 75 -2.12 -0.34 -5.07
C VAL A 75 -1.56 -0.38 -3.66
N ILE A 76 -2.41 -0.16 -2.66
CA ILE A 76 -2.03 -0.15 -1.24
C ILE A 76 -2.70 -1.35 -0.57
N CYS A 77 -1.89 -2.25 -0.01
CA CYS A 77 -2.39 -3.47 0.63
C CYS A 77 -2.46 -3.28 2.14
N LEU A 78 -3.65 -3.29 2.71
CA LEU A 78 -3.88 -3.06 4.13
C LEU A 78 -4.59 -4.26 4.77
N GLY A 79 -4.23 -4.52 6.01
CA GLY A 79 -4.83 -5.60 6.79
C GLY A 79 -4.11 -5.78 8.10
N ALA A 80 -4.54 -6.76 8.87
CA ALA A 80 -3.89 -7.09 10.14
C ALA A 80 -3.88 -8.60 10.35
N VAL A 81 -2.69 -9.13 10.59
CA VAL A 81 -2.47 -10.50 10.99
C VAL A 81 -1.94 -10.48 12.41
N ILE A 82 -2.73 -10.99 13.35
CA ILE A 82 -2.41 -10.99 14.77
C ILE A 82 -2.13 -12.41 15.21
N ARG A 83 -1.00 -12.63 15.89
CA ARG A 83 -0.61 -13.96 16.35
C ARG A 83 -1.64 -14.53 17.31
N GLY A 84 -2.07 -15.75 17.02
CA GLY A 84 -2.95 -16.53 17.89
C GLY A 84 -2.18 -17.65 18.59
N SER A 85 -2.93 -18.62 19.10
CA SER A 85 -2.38 -19.77 19.83
C SER A 85 -1.88 -20.91 18.92
N THR A 86 -2.05 -20.77 17.59
CA THR A 86 -1.66 -21.77 16.60
C THR A 86 -0.64 -21.22 15.62
N PRO A 87 0.08 -22.08 14.85
CA PRO A 87 1.05 -21.62 13.88
C PRO A 87 0.44 -20.95 12.63
N HIS A 88 -0.88 -20.81 12.56
CA HIS A 88 -1.58 -20.19 11.43
C HIS A 88 -1.02 -18.79 11.09
N PHE A 89 -0.70 -18.00 12.11
CA PHE A 89 -0.12 -16.67 11.95
C PHE A 89 1.15 -16.70 11.08
N ASP A 90 2.07 -17.62 11.37
CA ASP A 90 3.36 -17.70 10.68
C ASP A 90 3.18 -18.01 9.19
N TYR A 91 2.24 -18.90 8.85
CA TYR A 91 1.93 -19.23 7.46
C TYR A 91 1.32 -18.04 6.72
N VAL A 92 0.32 -17.40 7.31
CA VAL A 92 -0.36 -16.26 6.68
C VAL A 92 0.60 -15.08 6.53
N ALA A 93 1.29 -14.69 7.59
CA ALA A 93 2.22 -13.55 7.57
C ALA A 93 3.34 -13.74 6.55
N SER A 94 3.93 -14.93 6.52
CA SER A 94 5.01 -15.26 5.59
C SER A 94 4.54 -15.20 4.13
N GLU A 95 3.42 -15.84 3.81
CA GLU A 95 2.93 -15.90 2.42
C GLU A 95 2.41 -14.55 1.95
N VAL A 96 1.75 -13.76 2.81
CA VAL A 96 1.26 -12.43 2.44
C VAL A 96 2.42 -11.48 2.16
N SER A 97 3.43 -11.42 3.02
CA SER A 97 4.58 -10.55 2.81
C SER A 97 5.35 -10.93 1.56
N LYS A 98 5.61 -12.21 1.35
CA LYS A 98 6.27 -12.73 0.15
C LYS A 98 5.45 -12.47 -1.10
N GLY A 99 4.15 -12.72 -1.04
CA GLY A 99 3.25 -12.54 -2.17
C GLY A 99 3.14 -11.09 -2.61
N VAL A 100 2.98 -10.16 -1.68
CA VAL A 100 2.93 -8.73 -1.99
C VAL A 100 4.27 -8.25 -2.55
N ALA A 101 5.39 -8.70 -1.97
CA ALA A 101 6.72 -8.37 -2.49
C ALA A 101 6.89 -8.84 -3.94
N HIS A 102 6.43 -10.04 -4.25
CA HIS A 102 6.49 -10.61 -5.60
C HIS A 102 5.66 -9.77 -6.59
N VAL A 103 4.42 -9.45 -6.22
CA VAL A 103 3.54 -8.61 -7.05
C VAL A 103 4.17 -7.23 -7.26
N SER A 104 4.74 -6.64 -6.22
CA SER A 104 5.40 -5.33 -6.29
C SER A 104 6.55 -5.33 -7.30
N MET A 105 7.37 -6.38 -7.30
CA MET A 105 8.50 -6.50 -8.23
C MET A 105 8.06 -6.66 -9.70
N GLU A 106 6.95 -7.36 -9.95
CA GLU A 106 6.44 -7.59 -11.30
C GLU A 106 5.54 -6.46 -11.81
N SER A 107 5.00 -5.64 -10.91
CA SER A 107 4.06 -4.58 -11.26
C SER A 107 4.76 -3.38 -11.88
N LYS A 108 4.11 -2.73 -12.85
CA LYS A 108 4.57 -1.46 -13.43
C LYS A 108 4.25 -0.27 -12.52
N VAL A 109 3.33 -0.45 -11.57
CA VAL A 109 2.95 0.58 -10.61
C VAL A 109 3.35 0.15 -9.19
N PRO A 110 3.56 1.10 -8.27
CA PRO A 110 3.87 0.76 -6.89
C PRO A 110 2.77 -0.08 -6.24
N VAL A 111 3.18 -1.13 -5.54
CA VAL A 111 2.32 -1.97 -4.71
C VAL A 111 2.90 -1.95 -3.31
N VAL A 112 2.17 -1.36 -2.37
CA VAL A 112 2.68 -1.06 -1.03
C VAL A 112 2.18 -2.07 -0.02
N PHE A 113 3.09 -2.59 0.80
CA PHE A 113 2.79 -3.56 1.86
C PHE A 113 2.47 -2.84 3.17
N GLY A 114 1.19 -2.80 3.52
CA GLY A 114 0.68 -2.19 4.75
C GLY A 114 -0.09 -3.18 5.62
N VAL A 115 0.21 -4.47 5.51
CA VAL A 115 -0.41 -5.48 6.35
C VAL A 115 0.34 -5.58 7.67
N LEU A 116 -0.33 -5.25 8.78
CA LEU A 116 0.26 -5.38 10.11
C LEU A 116 0.43 -6.86 10.46
N THR A 117 1.59 -7.17 11.03
CA THR A 117 1.88 -8.50 11.57
C THR A 117 2.34 -8.30 13.01
N THR A 118 1.47 -8.60 13.97
CA THR A 118 1.73 -8.30 15.38
C THR A 118 1.57 -9.53 16.25
N ASP A 119 2.24 -9.53 17.40
CA ASP A 119 2.17 -10.63 18.36
C ASP A 119 0.89 -10.62 19.17
N ASN A 120 0.29 -9.44 19.34
CA ASN A 120 -0.93 -9.27 20.12
C ASN A 120 -1.77 -8.12 19.56
N ILE A 121 -2.99 -8.01 20.07
CA ILE A 121 -3.96 -7.02 19.62
C ILE A 121 -3.57 -5.59 20.01
N GLU A 122 -2.89 -5.41 21.14
CA GLU A 122 -2.45 -4.11 21.62
C GLU A 122 -1.44 -3.49 20.66
N GLN A 123 -0.52 -4.29 20.13
CA GLN A 123 0.43 -3.84 19.12
C GLN A 123 -0.29 -3.39 17.84
N ALA A 124 -1.32 -4.13 17.43
CA ALA A 124 -2.10 -3.78 16.24
C ALA A 124 -2.84 -2.45 16.45
N ILE A 125 -3.47 -2.28 17.60
CA ILE A 125 -4.17 -1.03 17.96
C ILE A 125 -3.21 0.17 17.94
N GLU A 126 -2.03 0.02 18.51
CA GLU A 126 -1.02 1.09 18.54
C GLU A 126 -0.62 1.55 17.13
N ARG A 127 -0.42 0.59 16.21
CA ARG A 127 -0.01 0.89 14.84
C ARG A 127 -1.16 1.36 13.95
N ALA A 128 -2.39 1.22 14.42
CA ALA A 128 -3.59 1.68 13.71
C ALA A 128 -4.06 3.06 14.14
N GLY A 129 -3.27 3.80 14.93
CA GLY A 129 -3.52 5.20 15.22
C GLY A 129 -3.63 5.64 16.67
N THR A 130 -3.18 4.83 17.64
CA THR A 130 -3.26 5.24 19.06
C THR A 130 -1.96 5.81 19.62
N LYS A 131 -0.80 5.18 19.36
CA LYS A 131 0.49 5.64 19.89
C LYS A 131 1.56 5.83 18.84
N SER A 132 1.70 4.86 17.94
CA SER A 132 2.79 4.81 16.96
C SER A 132 2.37 5.37 15.60
N GLY A 133 1.36 6.24 15.56
CA GLY A 133 0.80 6.74 14.33
C GLY A 133 -0.11 5.70 13.66
N ASN A 134 -0.43 5.94 12.39
CA ASN A 134 -1.31 5.07 11.62
C ASN A 134 -0.51 4.51 10.44
N LYS A 135 -0.34 3.18 10.40
CA LYS A 135 0.39 2.52 9.33
C LYS A 135 -0.24 2.75 7.96
N GLY A 136 -1.58 2.82 7.89
CA GLY A 136 -2.28 3.13 6.63
C GLY A 136 -1.93 4.51 6.09
N TRP A 137 -1.84 5.50 6.96
CA TRP A 137 -1.37 6.84 6.60
C TRP A 137 0.03 6.79 6.00
N ASP A 138 0.97 6.13 6.70
CA ASP A 138 2.35 6.04 6.25
C ASP A 138 2.47 5.32 4.90
N ASP A 139 1.68 4.27 4.70
CA ASP A 139 1.68 3.50 3.46
C ASP A 139 1.09 4.28 2.29
N ALA A 140 0.08 5.10 2.54
CA ALA A 140 -0.47 6.00 1.53
C ALA A 140 0.57 7.04 1.10
N VAL A 141 1.29 7.62 2.05
CA VAL A 141 2.39 8.57 1.76
C VAL A 141 3.48 7.87 0.95
N THR A 142 3.84 6.64 1.32
CA THR A 142 4.81 5.84 0.57
C THR A 142 4.33 5.61 -0.87
N ALA A 143 3.06 5.29 -1.06
CA ALA A 143 2.48 5.07 -2.39
C ALA A 143 2.61 6.33 -3.25
N ILE A 144 2.26 7.49 -2.71
CA ILE A 144 2.36 8.77 -3.42
C ILE A 144 3.81 9.05 -3.83
N GLU A 145 4.72 8.92 -2.89
CA GLU A 145 6.15 9.15 -3.13
C GLU A 145 6.67 8.23 -4.23
N MET A 146 6.34 6.94 -4.18
CA MET A 146 6.82 5.96 -5.14
C MET A 146 6.23 6.17 -6.53
N VAL A 147 4.96 6.56 -6.65
CA VAL A 147 4.36 6.93 -7.94
C VAL A 147 5.15 8.05 -8.59
N ASN A 148 5.42 9.10 -7.84
CA ASN A 148 6.13 10.27 -8.35
C ASN A 148 7.61 9.98 -8.63
N LEU A 149 8.23 9.13 -7.81
CA LEU A 149 9.60 8.66 -8.07
C LEU A 149 9.67 7.88 -9.39
N TYR A 150 8.75 6.95 -9.62
CA TYR A 150 8.72 6.18 -10.86
C TYR A 150 8.55 7.08 -12.08
N LYS A 151 7.72 8.11 -11.98
CA LYS A 151 7.54 9.09 -13.06
C LYS A 151 8.85 9.81 -13.37
N GLU A 152 9.58 10.25 -12.36
CA GLU A 152 10.88 10.91 -12.54
C GLU A 152 11.91 9.98 -13.20
N LEU A 153 11.97 8.72 -12.77
CA LEU A 153 12.89 7.74 -13.33
C LEU A 153 12.56 7.41 -14.79
N LYS A 154 11.27 7.33 -15.14
CA LYS A 154 10.82 7.06 -16.50
C LYS A 154 11.07 8.23 -17.46
N LYS A 155 11.01 9.48 -16.97
CA LYS A 155 11.34 10.66 -17.78
C LYS A 155 12.78 10.60 -18.29
N GLY A 156 13.72 10.17 -17.42
CA GLY A 156 15.12 9.99 -17.81
C GLY A 156 15.28 8.99 -18.94
N GLN A 157 14.51 7.90 -18.93
CA GLN A 157 14.53 6.88 -19.98
C GLN A 157 13.92 7.39 -21.31
N GLY A 158 12.81 8.16 -21.21
CA GLY A 158 12.17 8.76 -22.39
C GLY A 158 13.05 9.75 -23.13
N GLN A 159 13.83 10.54 -22.42
CA GLN A 159 14.79 11.48 -22.99
C GLN A 159 15.95 10.80 -23.71
N GLY A 160 16.43 9.66 -23.19
CA GLY A 160 17.48 8.86 -23.82
C GLY A 160 17.02 8.17 -25.11
N GLN A 161 15.74 7.91 -25.28
CA GLN A 161 15.18 7.31 -26.50
C GLN A 161 14.88 8.33 -27.60
N GLY A 162 14.70 9.59 -27.24
CA GLY A 162 14.43 10.67 -28.20
C GLY A 162 15.66 11.17 -28.95
N GLU A 163 16.85 10.83 -28.51
CA GLU A 163 18.12 11.24 -29.12
C GLU A 163 18.71 10.21 -30.08
N ARG A 164 17.99 9.09 -30.29
CA ARG A 164 18.37 8.04 -31.24
C ARG A 164 17.44 8.11 -32.45
#